data_167fff98f85c0d4ccff7558ff605afdb
#
_entry.id   167fff98f85c0d4ccff7558ff605afdb
#
_cell.length_a   1.000
_cell.length_b   1.000
_cell.length_c   1.000
_cell.angle_alpha   90.00
_cell.angle_beta   90.00
_cell.angle_gamma   90.00
#
_symmetry.space_group_name_H-M   'P 1'
#
loop_
_entity.id
_entity.type
_entity.pdbx_description
1 polymer ?
#
loop_
_entity_poly.entity_id
_entity_poly.type
_entity_poly.pdbx_seq_one_letter_code
_entity_poly.pdbx_strand_id
1 'polypeptide(L)'
;MTAKFLRSSAVLIAFALAVSVGAKVSTAQYGGGGRDIPAQPSQPAAEKGDKSEKGEKPAKVNKAEEAAYKALYTARTGTPESQIPLCEDFIAKFPQSHYLVGVYSQLTSAYFAADQIDKMFAAGTKAVELNPDNIDVLALLAMAMSRRVKPSMPDAKQQYEKAETYAHHAIELIPNMAKPDTIDDATFEKAKNDKLAMAHSGLGLIDLQVHDKPEDARTELTQAVQLASNPDPVDYYLLGNADVKASYFNDAVAAYEKCAATGPLVAACKSRQESAKKDATTKMGR
;
A
#
# COMPACT_ATOMS: atom_id res chain seq x y z
N MET A 1 -7.54 53.96 25.11
CA MET A 1 -7.49 53.41 23.76
C MET A 1 -6.61 52.16 23.80
N THR A 2 -7.22 50.99 23.95
CA THR A 2 -6.53 49.70 24.08
C THR A 2 -6.91 48.83 22.92
N ALA A 3 -5.96 48.59 22.00
CA ALA A 3 -6.09 47.72 20.86
C ALA A 3 -6.06 46.26 21.33
N LYS A 4 -7.16 45.52 21.12
CA LYS A 4 -7.24 44.07 21.31
C LYS A 4 -6.67 43.36 20.10
N PHE A 5 -5.53 42.72 20.26
CA PHE A 5 -4.99 41.75 19.29
C PHE A 5 -5.83 40.47 19.33
N LEU A 6 -6.51 40.19 18.25
CA LEU A 6 -7.09 38.86 18.00
C LEU A 6 -5.93 37.90 17.64
N ARG A 7 -5.61 36.98 18.53
CA ARG A 7 -4.76 35.83 18.25
C ARG A 7 -5.61 34.79 17.53
N SER A 8 -5.32 34.59 16.25
CA SER A 8 -5.82 33.47 15.48
C SER A 8 -5.15 32.19 16.01
N SER A 9 -5.93 31.37 16.72
CA SER A 9 -5.46 30.05 17.19
C SER A 9 -5.51 29.09 16.02
N ALA A 10 -4.37 28.85 15.38
CA ALA A 10 -4.17 27.71 14.52
C ALA A 10 -4.23 26.45 15.40
N VAL A 11 -5.34 25.73 15.34
CA VAL A 11 -5.47 24.41 15.97
C VAL A 11 -4.66 23.43 15.15
N LEU A 12 -3.42 23.20 15.57
CA LEU A 12 -2.61 22.06 15.16
C LEU A 12 -3.25 20.81 15.80
N ILE A 13 -4.09 20.10 15.02
CA ILE A 13 -4.54 18.77 15.39
C ILE A 13 -3.35 17.83 15.18
N ALA A 14 -2.62 17.57 16.25
CA ALA A 14 -1.66 16.48 16.30
C ALA A 14 -2.46 15.15 16.25
N PHE A 15 -2.51 14.50 15.09
CA PHE A 15 -3.04 13.15 14.95
C PHE A 15 -2.05 12.19 15.61
N ALA A 16 -2.21 11.92 16.88
CA ALA A 16 -1.72 10.69 17.49
C ALA A 16 -2.76 9.60 17.13
N LEU A 17 -2.59 8.95 15.99
CA LEU A 17 -3.31 7.72 15.68
C LEU A 17 -2.74 6.59 16.54
N ALA A 18 -3.27 6.45 17.76
CA ALA A 18 -3.22 5.17 18.45
C ALA A 18 -4.24 4.27 17.75
N VAL A 19 -3.80 3.59 16.70
CA VAL A 19 -4.57 2.53 16.07
C VAL A 19 -4.42 1.30 16.96
N SER A 20 -5.34 1.14 17.92
CA SER A 20 -5.59 -0.16 18.51
C SER A 20 -6.31 -0.99 17.43
N VAL A 21 -5.53 -1.71 16.63
CA VAL A 21 -6.04 -2.59 15.59
C VAL A 21 -6.65 -3.83 16.25
N GLY A 22 -7.93 -3.73 16.60
CA GLY A 22 -8.82 -4.85 16.80
C GLY A 22 -9.67 -5.15 15.56
N ALA A 23 -9.36 -4.59 14.43
CA ALA A 23 -10.01 -4.94 13.16
C ALA A 23 -9.28 -6.17 12.60
N LYS A 24 -9.96 -7.30 12.54
CA LYS A 24 -9.55 -8.44 11.72
C LYS A 24 -9.37 -7.91 10.30
N VAL A 25 -8.11 -7.66 9.91
CA VAL A 25 -7.76 -7.53 8.51
C VAL A 25 -8.17 -8.86 7.90
N SER A 26 -9.22 -8.84 7.07
CA SER A 26 -9.57 -9.98 6.26
C SER A 26 -8.41 -10.15 5.28
N THR A 27 -7.43 -10.94 5.69
CA THR A 27 -6.41 -11.43 4.76
C THR A 27 -7.19 -12.10 3.64
N ALA A 28 -7.02 -11.62 2.42
CA ALA A 28 -7.55 -12.28 1.25
C ALA A 28 -7.12 -13.74 1.32
N GLN A 29 -8.09 -14.60 1.62
CA GLN A 29 -7.89 -16.02 1.81
C GLN A 29 -7.66 -16.61 0.42
N TYR A 30 -6.39 -16.72 0.02
CA TYR A 30 -6.01 -17.57 -1.10
C TYR A 30 -6.29 -19.01 -0.68
N GLY A 31 -7.50 -19.49 -0.94
CA GLY A 31 -7.89 -20.86 -0.75
C GLY A 31 -7.09 -21.74 -1.69
N GLY A 32 -6.02 -22.35 -1.20
CA GLY A 32 -5.22 -23.32 -1.93
C GLY A 32 -5.82 -24.71 -1.83
N GLY A 33 -6.33 -25.25 -2.93
CA GLY A 33 -6.41 -26.68 -3.15
C GLY A 33 -5.05 -27.17 -3.66
N GLY A 34 -4.45 -28.14 -2.96
CA GLY A 34 -3.09 -28.57 -3.18
C GLY A 34 -2.84 -29.24 -4.53
N ARG A 35 -1.66 -29.04 -5.03
CA ARG A 35 -0.64 -30.01 -5.50
C ARG A 35 0.54 -29.26 -6.08
N ASP A 36 1.70 -29.58 -5.53
CA ASP A 36 3.07 -29.41 -6.00
C ASP A 36 3.32 -28.71 -7.34
N ILE A 37 3.84 -27.45 -7.27
CA ILE A 37 4.91 -26.98 -8.15
C ILE A 37 5.44 -25.65 -7.54
N PRO A 38 6.78 -25.49 -7.33
CA PRO A 38 7.34 -24.20 -6.95
C PRO A 38 7.19 -23.22 -8.12
N ALA A 39 6.69 -22.02 -7.84
CA ALA A 39 6.66 -20.93 -8.81
C ALA A 39 8.10 -20.62 -9.25
N GLN A 40 8.42 -20.87 -10.52
CA GLN A 40 9.65 -20.35 -11.11
C GLN A 40 9.56 -18.83 -11.26
N PRO A 41 10.62 -18.09 -10.94
CA PRO A 41 10.68 -16.68 -11.30
C PRO A 41 10.64 -16.55 -12.82
N SER A 42 9.84 -15.62 -13.32
CA SER A 42 9.75 -15.27 -14.74
C SER A 42 11.14 -14.87 -15.25
N GLN A 43 11.67 -15.68 -16.17
CA GLN A 43 12.88 -15.35 -16.91
C GLN A 43 12.56 -14.27 -17.95
N PRO A 44 13.44 -13.28 -18.15
CA PRO A 44 13.31 -12.38 -19.29
C PRO A 44 13.48 -13.14 -20.60
N ALA A 45 12.73 -12.73 -21.62
CA ALA A 45 12.72 -13.34 -22.94
C ALA A 45 14.13 -13.45 -23.55
N ALA A 46 14.52 -14.65 -23.91
CA ALA A 46 15.81 -14.94 -24.53
C ALA A 46 15.86 -14.42 -25.97
N GLU A 47 16.75 -13.47 -26.24
CA GLU A 47 17.26 -13.22 -27.58
C GLU A 47 18.10 -14.42 -28.04
N LYS A 48 17.82 -14.91 -29.25
CA LYS A 48 18.60 -15.94 -29.91
C LYS A 48 19.93 -15.36 -30.39
N GLY A 49 20.99 -15.69 -29.72
CA GLY A 49 22.37 -15.45 -30.18
C GLY A 49 23.25 -16.65 -29.85
N ASP A 50 23.71 -17.30 -30.92
CA ASP A 50 24.56 -18.49 -31.01
C ASP A 50 25.94 -18.36 -30.32
N LYS A 51 26.38 -19.44 -29.70
CA LYS A 51 27.71 -20.00 -29.41
C LYS A 51 28.05 -20.28 -27.95
N SER A 52 28.07 -21.62 -27.73
CA SER A 52 29.00 -22.38 -26.87
C SER A 52 29.74 -21.65 -25.75
N GLU A 53 29.28 -21.83 -24.50
CA GLU A 53 30.15 -21.83 -23.32
C GLU A 53 29.84 -23.05 -22.42
N LYS A 54 30.94 -23.60 -21.85
CA LYS A 54 30.98 -24.81 -21.06
C LYS A 54 29.95 -24.82 -19.95
N GLY A 55 29.19 -25.90 -19.87
CA GLY A 55 28.17 -26.15 -18.87
C GLY A 55 28.69 -25.95 -17.45
N GLU A 56 28.22 -24.87 -16.83
CA GLU A 56 28.24 -24.72 -15.39
C GLU A 56 27.31 -25.79 -14.79
N LYS A 57 27.86 -26.64 -13.91
CA LYS A 57 27.05 -27.62 -13.20
C LYS A 57 25.95 -26.88 -12.45
N PRO A 58 24.66 -27.33 -12.52
CA PRO A 58 23.60 -26.71 -11.74
C PRO A 58 24.04 -26.63 -10.27
N ALA A 59 23.91 -25.44 -9.69
CA ALA A 59 24.25 -25.19 -8.31
C ALA A 59 23.54 -26.24 -7.43
N LYS A 60 24.26 -26.86 -6.50
CA LYS A 60 23.69 -27.86 -5.62
C LYS A 60 22.59 -27.21 -4.80
N VAL A 61 21.35 -27.69 -4.96
CA VAL A 61 20.21 -27.27 -4.18
C VAL A 61 20.54 -27.41 -2.69
N ASN A 62 20.47 -26.30 -1.96
CA ASN A 62 20.66 -26.31 -0.51
C ASN A 62 19.36 -26.79 0.15
N LYS A 63 19.32 -28.07 0.53
CA LYS A 63 18.12 -28.69 1.13
C LYS A 63 17.61 -27.97 2.38
N ALA A 64 18.50 -27.35 3.15
CA ALA A 64 18.12 -26.59 4.34
C ALA A 64 17.45 -25.27 3.96
N GLU A 65 17.93 -24.61 2.91
CA GLU A 65 17.33 -23.40 2.33
C GLU A 65 15.93 -23.69 1.76
N GLU A 66 15.79 -24.75 0.96
CA GLU A 66 14.50 -25.19 0.41
C GLU A 66 13.49 -25.52 1.52
N ALA A 67 13.90 -26.23 2.55
CA ALA A 67 13.04 -26.57 3.69
C ALA A 67 12.58 -25.30 4.45
N ALA A 68 13.48 -24.36 4.67
CA ALA A 68 13.19 -23.11 5.33
C ALA A 68 12.24 -22.23 4.48
N TYR A 69 12.48 -22.13 3.17
CA TYR A 69 11.59 -21.41 2.25
C TYR A 69 10.19 -22.04 2.19
N LYS A 70 10.11 -23.37 2.14
CA LYS A 70 8.83 -24.08 2.19
C LYS A 70 8.06 -23.80 3.48
N ALA A 71 8.73 -23.71 4.61
CA ALA A 71 8.11 -23.33 5.88
C ALA A 71 7.54 -21.90 5.82
N LEU A 72 8.31 -20.95 5.28
CA LEU A 72 7.86 -19.58 5.01
C LEU A 72 6.63 -19.52 4.11
N TYR A 73 6.68 -20.23 2.99
CA TYR A 73 5.58 -20.28 2.05
C TYR A 73 4.29 -20.83 2.68
N THR A 74 4.41 -21.84 3.55
CA THR A 74 3.27 -22.38 4.31
C THR A 74 2.74 -21.37 5.33
N ALA A 75 3.63 -20.60 5.96
CA ALA A 75 3.25 -19.62 6.99
C ALA A 75 2.68 -18.31 6.41
N ARG A 76 2.73 -18.08 5.09
CA ARG A 76 2.34 -16.80 4.47
C ARG A 76 0.89 -16.38 4.70
N THR A 77 0.01 -17.31 5.06
CA THR A 77 -1.39 -17.05 5.43
C THR A 77 -1.61 -16.97 6.95
N GLY A 78 -0.53 -17.09 7.72
CA GLY A 78 -0.56 -17.00 9.19
C GLY A 78 -0.60 -15.56 9.68
N THR A 79 -0.52 -15.41 11.01
CA THR A 79 -0.44 -14.09 11.64
C THR A 79 0.93 -13.45 11.46
N PRO A 80 1.04 -12.10 11.54
CA PRO A 80 2.32 -11.41 11.46
C PRO A 80 3.36 -11.96 12.46
N GLU A 81 2.92 -12.28 13.68
CA GLU A 81 3.77 -12.81 14.74
C GLU A 81 4.39 -14.17 14.38
N SER A 82 3.71 -14.95 13.53
CA SER A 82 4.24 -16.23 13.04
C SER A 82 5.14 -16.06 11.81
N GLN A 83 4.89 -15.06 10.98
CA GLN A 83 5.61 -14.82 9.73
C GLN A 83 6.95 -14.12 9.96
N ILE A 84 6.96 -13.06 10.77
CA ILE A 84 8.13 -12.20 10.99
C ILE A 84 9.36 -13.00 11.41
N PRO A 85 9.32 -13.83 12.49
CA PRO A 85 10.50 -14.56 12.92
C PRO A 85 11.03 -15.55 11.86
N LEU A 86 10.15 -16.16 11.08
CA LEU A 86 10.56 -17.07 10.01
C LEU A 86 11.29 -16.34 8.88
N CYS A 87 10.81 -15.16 8.50
CA CYS A 87 11.46 -14.34 7.48
C CYS A 87 12.82 -13.81 7.96
N GLU A 88 12.89 -13.30 9.19
CA GLU A 88 14.12 -12.79 9.78
C GLU A 88 15.17 -13.92 9.90
N ASP A 89 14.77 -15.11 10.37
CA ASP A 89 15.63 -16.28 10.49
C ASP A 89 16.14 -16.77 9.11
N PHE A 90 15.26 -16.77 8.10
CA PHE A 90 15.65 -17.12 6.73
C PHE A 90 16.72 -16.16 6.18
N ILE A 91 16.50 -14.85 6.31
CA ILE A 91 17.44 -13.82 5.84
C ILE A 91 18.80 -13.97 6.54
N ALA A 92 18.78 -14.22 7.85
CA ALA A 92 20.01 -14.42 8.62
C ALA A 92 20.79 -15.66 8.21
N LYS A 93 20.10 -16.77 7.92
CA LYS A 93 20.72 -18.05 7.55
C LYS A 93 21.14 -18.13 6.08
N PHE A 94 20.43 -17.45 5.18
CA PHE A 94 20.62 -17.55 3.74
C PHE A 94 20.73 -16.17 3.07
N PRO A 95 21.74 -15.35 3.42
CA PRO A 95 21.87 -13.96 2.95
C PRO A 95 22.16 -13.81 1.45
N GLN A 96 22.43 -14.91 0.75
CA GLN A 96 22.68 -14.95 -0.69
C GLN A 96 21.61 -15.75 -1.45
N SER A 97 20.47 -16.02 -0.81
CA SER A 97 19.40 -16.82 -1.38
C SER A 97 18.71 -16.08 -2.53
N HIS A 98 18.40 -16.82 -3.60
CA HIS A 98 17.54 -16.30 -4.68
C HIS A 98 16.08 -16.08 -4.25
N TYR A 99 15.66 -16.62 -3.10
CA TYR A 99 14.34 -16.41 -2.53
C TYR A 99 14.18 -15.07 -1.78
N LEU A 100 15.26 -14.32 -1.58
CA LEU A 100 15.25 -13.10 -0.75
C LEU A 100 14.21 -12.07 -1.22
N VAL A 101 13.97 -11.94 -2.53
CA VAL A 101 12.91 -11.04 -3.06
C VAL A 101 11.56 -11.38 -2.43
N GLY A 102 11.15 -12.64 -2.52
CA GLY A 102 9.88 -13.10 -1.95
C GLY A 102 9.83 -13.01 -0.42
N VAL A 103 10.95 -13.32 0.23
CA VAL A 103 11.06 -13.26 1.70
C VAL A 103 10.94 -11.82 2.21
N TYR A 104 11.63 -10.85 1.59
CA TYR A 104 11.50 -9.44 1.95
C TYR A 104 10.11 -8.88 1.61
N SER A 105 9.47 -9.33 0.52
CA SER A 105 8.08 -8.95 0.21
C SER A 105 7.12 -9.43 1.28
N GLN A 106 7.22 -10.69 1.69
CA GLN A 106 6.40 -11.25 2.77
C GLN A 106 6.66 -10.53 4.10
N LEU A 107 7.93 -10.27 4.43
CA LEU A 107 8.32 -9.55 5.64
C LEU A 107 7.77 -8.11 5.65
N THR A 108 7.79 -7.42 4.51
CA THR A 108 7.22 -6.08 4.36
C THR A 108 5.73 -6.09 4.70
N SER A 109 4.97 -7.01 4.12
CA SER A 109 3.54 -7.17 4.40
C SER A 109 3.27 -7.55 5.85
N ALA A 110 4.07 -8.45 6.42
CA ALA A 110 3.94 -8.87 7.82
C ALA A 110 4.22 -7.72 8.80
N TYR A 111 5.27 -6.92 8.56
CA TYR A 111 5.55 -5.73 9.38
C TYR A 111 4.46 -4.66 9.25
N PHE A 112 3.90 -4.47 8.04
CA PHE A 112 2.76 -3.58 7.86
C PHE A 112 1.55 -4.01 8.68
N ALA A 113 1.20 -5.31 8.63
CA ALA A 113 0.10 -5.88 9.39
C ALA A 113 0.33 -5.85 10.92
N ALA A 114 1.60 -5.87 11.35
CA ALA A 114 2.00 -5.73 12.75
C ALA A 114 2.18 -4.27 13.22
N ASP A 115 1.87 -3.28 12.37
CA ASP A 115 2.10 -1.83 12.61
C ASP A 115 3.57 -1.47 12.95
N GLN A 116 4.53 -2.30 12.49
CA GLN A 116 5.98 -2.06 12.65
C GLN A 116 6.53 -1.28 11.45
N ILE A 117 6.11 -0.03 11.32
CA ILE A 117 6.25 0.76 10.09
C ILE A 117 7.71 1.01 9.69
N ASP A 118 8.60 1.33 10.63
CA ASP A 118 10.01 1.56 10.32
C ASP A 118 10.68 0.30 9.75
N LYS A 119 10.37 -0.86 10.33
CA LYS A 119 10.86 -2.16 9.82
C LYS A 119 10.23 -2.50 8.47
N MET A 120 8.95 -2.18 8.27
CA MET A 120 8.28 -2.33 6.99
C MET A 120 9.00 -1.54 5.89
N PHE A 121 9.34 -0.27 6.13
CA PHE A 121 10.08 0.55 5.17
C PHE A 121 11.46 -0.02 4.87
N ALA A 122 12.19 -0.49 5.89
CA ALA A 122 13.49 -1.11 5.69
C ALA A 122 13.40 -2.39 4.84
N ALA A 123 12.48 -3.29 5.17
CA ALA A 123 12.26 -4.54 4.43
C ALA A 123 11.77 -4.27 2.99
N GLY A 124 10.82 -3.35 2.81
CA GLY A 124 10.29 -2.99 1.51
C GLY A 124 11.33 -2.33 0.60
N THR A 125 12.17 -1.45 1.16
CA THR A 125 13.30 -0.88 0.41
C THR A 125 14.24 -1.98 -0.08
N LYS A 126 14.53 -2.97 0.78
CA LYS A 126 15.36 -4.12 0.41
C LYS A 126 14.71 -4.97 -0.69
N ALA A 127 13.40 -5.20 -0.62
CA ALA A 127 12.68 -5.93 -1.65
C ALA A 127 12.75 -5.22 -3.02
N VAL A 128 12.58 -3.88 -3.05
CA VAL A 128 12.68 -3.08 -4.27
C VAL A 128 14.13 -2.98 -4.80
N GLU A 129 15.14 -2.92 -3.91
CA GLU A 129 16.55 -2.99 -4.33
C GLU A 129 16.87 -4.31 -5.04
N LEU A 130 16.30 -5.42 -4.57
CA LEU A 130 16.50 -6.75 -5.17
C LEU A 130 15.66 -6.97 -6.42
N ASN A 131 14.46 -6.39 -6.49
CA ASN A 131 13.58 -6.42 -7.65
C ASN A 131 12.84 -5.09 -7.76
N PRO A 132 13.30 -4.16 -8.61
CA PRO A 132 12.65 -2.86 -8.81
C PRO A 132 11.19 -2.95 -9.29
N ASP A 133 10.82 -4.04 -9.98
CA ASP A 133 9.48 -4.28 -10.51
C ASP A 133 8.57 -5.09 -9.55
N ASN A 134 8.90 -5.10 -8.27
CA ASN A 134 8.11 -5.80 -7.26
C ASN A 134 6.80 -5.04 -6.96
N ILE A 135 5.79 -5.30 -7.77
CA ILE A 135 4.49 -4.61 -7.75
C ILE A 135 3.84 -4.61 -6.35
N ASP A 136 3.89 -5.75 -5.64
CA ASP A 136 3.27 -5.88 -4.31
C ASP A 136 3.87 -4.90 -3.32
N VAL A 137 5.20 -4.77 -3.35
CA VAL A 137 5.93 -3.89 -2.45
C VAL A 137 5.84 -2.43 -2.90
N LEU A 138 5.89 -2.16 -4.20
CA LEU A 138 5.76 -0.81 -4.75
C LEU A 138 4.41 -0.18 -4.34
N ALA A 139 3.30 -0.87 -4.59
CA ALA A 139 1.96 -0.39 -4.24
C ALA A 139 1.79 -0.17 -2.73
N LEU A 140 2.28 -1.11 -1.91
CA LEU A 140 2.22 -1.02 -0.45
C LEU A 140 3.07 0.15 0.08
N LEU A 141 4.30 0.32 -0.42
CA LEU A 141 5.18 1.41 -0.02
C LEU A 141 4.60 2.77 -0.43
N ALA A 142 4.05 2.90 -1.64
CA ALA A 142 3.42 4.12 -2.12
C ALA A 142 2.33 4.60 -1.15
N MET A 143 1.40 3.71 -0.78
CA MET A 143 0.32 4.01 0.16
C MET A 143 0.86 4.29 1.57
N ALA A 144 1.73 3.43 2.09
CA ALA A 144 2.18 3.53 3.48
C ALA A 144 3.08 4.74 3.73
N MET A 145 4.00 5.06 2.80
CA MET A 145 4.86 6.24 2.89
C MET A 145 4.03 7.52 2.85
N SER A 146 3.11 7.65 1.89
CA SER A 146 2.26 8.84 1.80
C SER A 146 1.46 9.10 3.08
N ARG A 147 0.99 8.06 3.75
CA ARG A 147 0.18 8.15 4.98
C ARG A 147 1.01 8.38 6.25
N ARG A 148 2.27 7.98 6.28
CA ARG A 148 3.11 8.01 7.49
C ARG A 148 4.14 9.13 7.51
N VAL A 149 4.55 9.61 6.36
CA VAL A 149 5.44 10.76 6.25
C VAL A 149 4.69 12.02 6.67
N LYS A 150 5.31 12.79 7.58
CA LYS A 150 4.75 14.09 7.99
C LYS A 150 5.53 15.20 7.30
N PRO A 151 4.85 16.25 6.81
CA PRO A 151 5.54 17.39 6.15
C PRO A 151 6.63 18.05 7.01
N SER A 152 6.57 17.88 8.34
CA SER A 152 7.57 18.40 9.29
C SER A 152 8.84 17.56 9.39
N MET A 153 8.90 16.37 8.80
CA MET A 153 10.11 15.53 8.80
C MET A 153 11.18 16.15 7.89
N PRO A 154 12.47 16.09 8.27
CA PRO A 154 13.54 16.72 7.50
C PRO A 154 13.66 16.21 6.05
N ASP A 155 13.32 14.94 5.83
CA ASP A 155 13.39 14.24 4.54
C ASP A 155 12.01 14.01 3.90
N ALA A 156 10.97 14.67 4.40
CA ALA A 156 9.58 14.48 3.95
C ALA A 156 9.44 14.61 2.42
N LYS A 157 10.05 15.65 1.84
CA LYS A 157 9.99 15.88 0.40
C LYS A 157 10.53 14.67 -0.38
N GLN A 158 11.71 14.19 -0.03
CA GLN A 158 12.33 13.03 -0.69
C GLN A 158 11.50 11.76 -0.53
N GLN A 159 10.89 11.57 0.64
CA GLN A 159 10.03 10.42 0.90
C GLN A 159 8.74 10.48 0.10
N TYR A 160 8.12 11.65 -0.05
CA TYR A 160 6.94 11.82 -0.90
C TYR A 160 7.27 11.60 -2.39
N GLU A 161 8.37 12.16 -2.89
CA GLU A 161 8.83 11.93 -4.27
C GLU A 161 9.09 10.44 -4.54
N LYS A 162 9.65 9.74 -3.56
CA LYS A 162 9.86 8.29 -3.64
C LYS A 162 8.55 7.51 -3.66
N ALA A 163 7.59 7.88 -2.79
CA ALA A 163 6.26 7.26 -2.75
C ALA A 163 5.50 7.47 -4.08
N GLU A 164 5.57 8.67 -4.64
CA GLU A 164 4.99 9.02 -5.93
C GLU A 164 5.60 8.19 -7.08
N THR A 165 6.94 8.08 -7.10
CA THR A 165 7.66 7.21 -8.06
C THR A 165 7.20 5.76 -7.96
N TYR A 166 7.06 5.22 -6.75
CA TYR A 166 6.60 3.85 -6.53
C TYR A 166 5.16 3.65 -6.99
N ALA A 167 4.28 4.63 -6.73
CA ALA A 167 2.89 4.56 -7.16
C ALA A 167 2.77 4.51 -8.70
N HIS A 168 3.41 5.45 -9.39
CA HIS A 168 3.40 5.48 -10.85
C HIS A 168 3.98 4.21 -11.47
N HIS A 169 5.10 3.72 -10.93
CA HIS A 169 5.71 2.48 -11.42
C HIS A 169 4.79 1.26 -11.20
N ALA A 170 4.14 1.16 -10.04
CA ALA A 170 3.16 0.11 -9.82
C ALA A 170 1.98 0.18 -10.81
N ILE A 171 1.43 1.38 -11.04
CA ILE A 171 0.32 1.59 -11.99
C ILE A 171 0.70 1.18 -13.41
N GLU A 172 1.94 1.47 -13.84
CA GLU A 172 2.45 1.07 -15.15
C GLU A 172 2.59 -0.45 -15.30
N LEU A 173 3.06 -1.12 -14.25
CA LEU A 173 3.34 -2.57 -14.30
C LEU A 173 2.08 -3.44 -14.15
N ILE A 174 1.12 -3.03 -13.31
CA ILE A 174 -0.04 -3.87 -12.94
C ILE A 174 -0.86 -4.36 -14.15
N PRO A 175 -1.14 -3.56 -15.19
CA PRO A 175 -1.89 -4.04 -16.34
C PRO A 175 -1.25 -5.26 -17.03
N ASN A 176 0.07 -5.35 -16.99
CA ASN A 176 0.87 -6.39 -17.64
C ASN A 176 1.23 -7.56 -16.71
N MET A 177 0.65 -7.62 -15.51
CA MET A 177 0.90 -8.73 -14.58
C MET A 177 0.51 -10.08 -15.21
N ALA A 178 1.41 -11.06 -15.14
CA ALA A 178 1.11 -12.42 -15.52
C ALA A 178 0.20 -13.10 -14.49
N LYS A 179 -0.90 -13.69 -14.95
CA LYS A 179 -1.79 -14.46 -14.06
C LYS A 179 -1.16 -15.81 -13.75
N PRO A 180 -1.01 -16.18 -12.47
CA PRO A 180 -0.65 -17.54 -12.09
C PRO A 180 -1.73 -18.54 -12.49
N ASP A 181 -1.34 -19.72 -12.99
CA ASP A 181 -2.28 -20.78 -13.39
C ASP A 181 -3.12 -21.33 -12.20
N THR A 182 -2.67 -21.07 -10.98
CA THR A 182 -3.27 -21.59 -9.74
C THR A 182 -4.47 -20.78 -9.23
N ILE A 183 -4.76 -19.62 -9.85
CA ILE A 183 -5.88 -18.74 -9.43
C ILE A 183 -6.83 -18.48 -10.61
N ASP A 184 -8.10 -18.30 -10.31
CA ASP A 184 -9.11 -17.92 -11.31
C ASP A 184 -9.01 -16.44 -11.71
N ASP A 185 -9.65 -16.08 -12.83
CA ASP A 185 -9.59 -14.73 -13.38
C ASP A 185 -10.16 -13.68 -12.42
N ALA A 186 -11.27 -13.99 -11.75
CA ALA A 186 -11.92 -13.05 -10.84
C ALA A 186 -11.03 -12.73 -9.62
N THR A 187 -10.38 -13.76 -9.06
CA THR A 187 -9.42 -13.60 -7.95
C THR A 187 -8.20 -12.80 -8.41
N PHE A 188 -7.72 -13.04 -9.63
CA PHE A 188 -6.58 -12.31 -10.20
C PHE A 188 -6.91 -10.84 -10.44
N GLU A 189 -8.04 -10.52 -11.10
CA GLU A 189 -8.47 -9.15 -11.35
C GLU A 189 -8.73 -8.40 -10.03
N LYS A 190 -9.32 -9.06 -9.05
CA LYS A 190 -9.46 -8.48 -7.70
C LYS A 190 -8.11 -8.10 -7.10
N ALA A 191 -7.12 -8.99 -7.17
CA ALA A 191 -5.79 -8.73 -6.64
C ALA A 191 -5.09 -7.57 -7.38
N LYS A 192 -5.24 -7.46 -8.70
CA LYS A 192 -4.75 -6.32 -9.49
C LYS A 192 -5.40 -5.02 -9.05
N ASN A 193 -6.72 -5.01 -8.94
CA ASN A 193 -7.49 -3.84 -8.55
C ASN A 193 -7.15 -3.37 -7.12
N ASP A 194 -6.97 -4.29 -6.18
CA ASP A 194 -6.55 -3.94 -4.82
C ASP A 194 -5.14 -3.28 -4.79
N LYS A 195 -4.20 -3.72 -5.65
CA LYS A 195 -2.89 -3.08 -5.79
C LYS A 195 -2.98 -1.71 -6.45
N LEU A 196 -3.77 -1.57 -7.51
CA LEU A 196 -4.05 -0.26 -8.13
C LEU A 196 -4.66 0.70 -7.11
N ALA A 197 -5.63 0.24 -6.31
CA ALA A 197 -6.24 1.04 -5.26
C ALA A 197 -5.20 1.58 -4.26
N MET A 198 -4.23 0.76 -3.84
CA MET A 198 -3.14 1.21 -2.96
C MET A 198 -2.30 2.30 -3.62
N ALA A 199 -1.92 2.13 -4.88
CA ALA A 199 -1.10 3.12 -5.61
C ALA A 199 -1.86 4.44 -5.77
N HIS A 200 -3.11 4.40 -6.20
CA HIS A 200 -3.99 5.57 -6.32
C HIS A 200 -4.25 6.26 -4.97
N SER A 201 -4.42 5.50 -3.87
CA SER A 201 -4.53 6.05 -2.52
C SER A 201 -3.28 6.86 -2.13
N GLY A 202 -2.09 6.35 -2.47
CA GLY A 202 -0.82 7.06 -2.25
C GLY A 202 -0.75 8.38 -3.01
N LEU A 203 -1.03 8.36 -4.32
CA LEU A 203 -1.03 9.55 -5.18
C LEU A 203 -2.05 10.59 -4.72
N GLY A 204 -3.28 10.17 -4.47
CA GLY A 204 -4.33 11.09 -4.06
C GLY A 204 -4.03 11.83 -2.75
N LEU A 205 -3.36 11.16 -1.80
CA LEU A 205 -2.91 11.83 -0.58
C LEU A 205 -1.78 12.83 -0.85
N ILE A 206 -0.82 12.48 -1.73
CA ILE A 206 0.29 13.36 -2.12
C ILE A 206 -0.28 14.60 -2.85
N ASP A 207 -1.17 14.42 -3.81
CA ASP A 207 -1.81 15.53 -4.52
C ASP A 207 -2.59 16.45 -3.58
N LEU A 208 -3.29 15.87 -2.60
CA LEU A 208 -4.07 16.65 -1.64
C LEU A 208 -3.22 17.46 -0.67
N GLN A 209 -2.12 16.90 -0.17
CA GLN A 209 -1.36 17.47 0.94
C GLN A 209 -0.04 18.12 0.54
N VAL A 210 0.58 17.64 -0.53
CA VAL A 210 1.92 18.08 -0.96
C VAL A 210 1.82 19.01 -2.16
N HIS A 211 1.05 18.65 -3.17
CA HIS A 211 0.92 19.41 -4.41
C HIS A 211 -0.19 20.46 -4.36
N ASP A 212 -1.11 20.37 -3.39
CA ASP A 212 -2.32 21.21 -3.27
C ASP A 212 -3.18 21.20 -4.54
N LYS A 213 -3.35 20.01 -5.13
CA LYS A 213 -4.12 19.75 -6.35
C LYS A 213 -5.39 18.96 -6.02
N PRO A 214 -6.44 19.60 -5.51
CA PRO A 214 -7.62 18.89 -5.02
C PRO A 214 -8.39 18.13 -6.11
N GLU A 215 -8.38 18.59 -7.36
CA GLU A 215 -9.06 17.91 -8.49
C GLU A 215 -8.30 16.61 -8.88
N ASP A 216 -6.96 16.66 -8.93
CA ASP A 216 -6.13 15.49 -9.19
C ASP A 216 -6.31 14.48 -8.04
N ALA A 217 -6.21 14.95 -6.78
CA ALA A 217 -6.45 14.14 -5.59
C ALA A 217 -7.83 13.47 -5.60
N ARG A 218 -8.87 14.19 -6.02
CA ARG A 218 -10.22 13.65 -6.16
C ARG A 218 -10.27 12.51 -7.18
N THR A 219 -9.61 12.68 -8.31
CA THR A 219 -9.53 11.67 -9.35
C THR A 219 -8.84 10.41 -8.83
N GLU A 220 -7.67 10.55 -8.23
CA GLU A 220 -6.88 9.44 -7.69
C GLU A 220 -7.62 8.71 -6.56
N LEU A 221 -8.20 9.44 -5.59
CA LEU A 221 -8.93 8.84 -4.48
C LEU A 221 -10.24 8.18 -4.91
N THR A 222 -10.88 8.68 -5.97
CA THR A 222 -12.04 8.02 -6.56
C THR A 222 -11.64 6.67 -7.16
N GLN A 223 -10.52 6.59 -7.87
CA GLN A 223 -9.98 5.32 -8.36
C GLN A 223 -9.66 4.37 -7.18
N ALA A 224 -9.04 4.87 -6.12
CA ALA A 224 -8.71 4.07 -4.95
C ALA A 224 -9.95 3.40 -4.33
N VAL A 225 -11.04 4.15 -4.11
CA VAL A 225 -12.25 3.59 -3.48
C VAL A 225 -13.10 2.75 -4.44
N GLN A 226 -12.99 2.94 -5.75
CA GLN A 226 -13.72 2.16 -6.74
C GLN A 226 -13.04 0.82 -7.04
N LEU A 227 -11.72 0.78 -7.07
CA LEU A 227 -10.94 -0.40 -7.39
C LEU A 227 -10.80 -1.34 -6.19
N ALA A 228 -10.70 -0.80 -4.98
CA ALA A 228 -10.52 -1.61 -3.79
C ALA A 228 -11.71 -2.55 -3.56
N SER A 229 -11.42 -3.84 -3.35
CA SER A 229 -12.44 -4.82 -3.00
C SER A 229 -13.07 -4.59 -1.62
N ASN A 230 -12.34 -3.93 -0.75
CA ASN A 230 -12.79 -3.45 0.56
C ASN A 230 -12.16 -2.08 0.82
N PRO A 231 -12.81 -0.99 0.34
CA PRO A 231 -12.23 0.34 0.44
C PRO A 231 -11.95 0.77 1.87
N ASP A 232 -10.76 1.32 2.10
CA ASP A 232 -10.34 1.81 3.40
C ASP A 232 -11.14 3.07 3.77
N PRO A 233 -11.76 3.15 4.97
CA PRO A 233 -12.41 4.39 5.45
C PRO A 233 -11.51 5.63 5.38
N VAL A 234 -10.20 5.47 5.47
CA VAL A 234 -9.23 6.57 5.29
C VAL A 234 -9.31 7.16 3.89
N ASP A 235 -9.45 6.33 2.84
CA ASP A 235 -9.54 6.83 1.46
C ASP A 235 -10.83 7.60 1.22
N TYR A 236 -11.95 7.17 1.78
CA TYR A 236 -13.18 7.95 1.77
C TYR A 236 -13.07 9.28 2.54
N TYR A 237 -12.34 9.28 3.67
CA TYR A 237 -12.07 10.51 4.41
C TYR A 237 -11.24 11.51 3.59
N LEU A 238 -10.21 11.01 2.92
CA LEU A 238 -9.35 11.82 2.05
C LEU A 238 -10.11 12.32 0.82
N LEU A 239 -10.94 11.46 0.19
CA LEU A 239 -11.80 11.84 -0.92
C LEU A 239 -12.73 12.97 -0.52
N GLY A 240 -13.42 12.86 0.62
CA GLY A 240 -14.27 13.94 1.12
C GLY A 240 -13.50 15.23 1.39
N ASN A 241 -12.24 15.16 1.85
CA ASN A 241 -11.41 16.35 1.99
C ASN A 241 -11.03 16.96 0.64
N ALA A 242 -10.73 16.15 -0.38
CA ALA A 242 -10.45 16.59 -1.74
C ALA A 242 -11.69 17.25 -2.36
N ASP A 243 -12.86 16.62 -2.23
CA ASP A 243 -14.13 17.14 -2.69
C ASP A 243 -14.46 18.50 -2.06
N VAL A 244 -14.27 18.68 -0.75
CA VAL A 244 -14.47 19.97 -0.07
C VAL A 244 -13.53 21.04 -0.64
N LYS A 245 -12.23 20.72 -0.82
CA LYS A 245 -11.26 21.66 -1.37
C LYS A 245 -11.59 22.05 -2.83
N ALA A 246 -12.10 21.11 -3.61
CA ALA A 246 -12.49 21.29 -4.99
C ALA A 246 -13.93 21.85 -5.15
N SER A 247 -14.63 22.14 -4.03
CA SER A 247 -15.99 22.67 -3.98
C SER A 247 -17.09 21.70 -4.46
N TYR A 248 -16.85 20.40 -4.43
CA TYR A 248 -17.85 19.34 -4.68
C TYR A 248 -18.50 18.91 -3.36
N PHE A 249 -19.25 19.83 -2.74
CA PHE A 249 -19.73 19.63 -1.37
C PHE A 249 -20.71 18.45 -1.22
N ASN A 250 -21.54 18.17 -2.22
CA ASN A 250 -22.45 17.03 -2.19
C ASN A 250 -21.70 15.69 -2.27
N ASP A 251 -20.65 15.62 -3.09
CA ASP A 251 -19.80 14.44 -3.21
C ASP A 251 -19.03 14.22 -1.90
N ALA A 252 -18.55 15.31 -1.28
CA ALA A 252 -17.91 15.26 0.04
C ALA A 252 -18.84 14.66 1.11
N VAL A 253 -20.14 15.04 1.11
CA VAL A 253 -21.13 14.47 2.03
C VAL A 253 -21.23 12.96 1.84
N ALA A 254 -21.30 12.49 0.59
CA ALA A 254 -21.41 11.06 0.27
C ALA A 254 -20.12 10.30 0.67
N ALA A 255 -18.94 10.87 0.41
CA ALA A 255 -17.66 10.27 0.79
C ALA A 255 -17.53 10.15 2.32
N TYR A 256 -17.86 11.21 3.07
CA TYR A 256 -17.82 11.15 4.53
C TYR A 256 -18.88 10.21 5.12
N GLU A 257 -20.03 10.01 4.48
CA GLU A 257 -21.01 9.01 4.89
C GLU A 257 -20.43 7.59 4.81
N LYS A 258 -19.77 7.26 3.70
CA LYS A 258 -19.06 5.98 3.54
C LYS A 258 -17.97 5.81 4.59
N CYS A 259 -17.18 6.85 4.82
CA CYS A 259 -16.16 6.86 5.87
C CYS A 259 -16.77 6.63 7.27
N ALA A 260 -17.95 7.18 7.55
CA ALA A 260 -18.61 7.08 8.86
C ALA A 260 -19.28 5.74 9.13
N ALA A 261 -19.27 4.81 8.17
CA ALA A 261 -19.92 3.52 8.31
C ALA A 261 -19.21 2.60 9.30
N THR A 262 -17.87 2.61 9.31
CA THR A 262 -17.06 1.71 10.15
C THR A 262 -15.70 2.32 10.49
N GLY A 263 -15.04 1.77 11.51
CA GLY A 263 -13.63 2.04 11.80
C GLY A 263 -13.38 3.21 12.77
N PRO A 264 -12.12 3.58 12.96
CA PRO A 264 -11.70 4.55 13.98
C PRO A 264 -12.04 6.02 13.62
N LEU A 265 -12.36 6.31 12.36
CA LEU A 265 -12.62 7.65 11.87
C LEU A 265 -14.10 8.05 11.94
N VAL A 266 -15.00 7.20 12.42
CA VAL A 266 -16.47 7.45 12.45
C VAL A 266 -16.83 8.83 12.97
N ALA A 267 -16.28 9.25 14.12
CA ALA A 267 -16.59 10.53 14.72
C ALA A 267 -16.09 11.71 13.88
N ALA A 268 -14.87 11.61 13.33
CA ALA A 268 -14.28 12.61 12.47
C ALA A 268 -15.06 12.74 11.16
N CYS A 269 -15.46 11.61 10.55
CA CYS A 269 -16.24 11.59 9.30
C CYS A 269 -17.62 12.20 9.49
N LYS A 270 -18.33 11.88 10.58
CA LYS A 270 -19.62 12.52 10.91
C LYS A 270 -19.49 14.03 11.06
N SER A 271 -18.49 14.51 11.79
CA SER A 271 -18.23 15.94 11.95
C SER A 271 -17.96 16.64 10.63
N ARG A 272 -17.14 16.02 9.75
CA ARG A 272 -16.86 16.55 8.41
C ARG A 272 -18.07 16.50 7.51
N GLN A 273 -18.88 15.46 7.58
CA GLN A 273 -20.13 15.34 6.83
C GLN A 273 -21.09 16.49 7.16
N GLU A 274 -21.29 16.80 8.43
CA GLU A 274 -22.16 17.92 8.85
C GLU A 274 -21.61 19.28 8.36
N SER A 275 -20.29 19.46 8.37
CA SER A 275 -19.68 20.66 7.81
C SER A 275 -19.91 20.75 6.29
N ALA A 276 -19.72 19.66 5.57
CA ALA A 276 -19.93 19.61 4.12
C ALA A 276 -21.39 19.86 3.73
N LYS A 277 -22.37 19.33 4.49
CA LYS A 277 -23.80 19.63 4.31
C LYS A 277 -24.09 21.13 4.44
N LYS A 278 -23.51 21.79 5.46
CA LYS A 278 -23.64 23.24 5.64
C LYS A 278 -23.03 23.99 4.46
N ASP A 279 -21.84 23.58 4.01
CA ASP A 279 -21.19 24.21 2.86
C ASP A 279 -22.00 24.03 1.56
N ALA A 280 -22.60 22.86 1.35
CA ALA A 280 -23.48 22.60 0.21
C ALA A 280 -24.73 23.50 0.17
N THR A 281 -25.21 23.95 1.34
CA THR A 281 -26.39 24.84 1.41
C THR A 281 -26.04 26.33 1.37
N THR A 282 -24.79 26.69 1.77
CA THR A 282 -24.40 28.10 1.95
C THR A 282 -23.44 28.62 0.90
N LYS A 283 -22.74 27.73 0.20
CA LYS A 283 -21.76 28.07 -0.84
C LYS A 283 -22.26 27.60 -2.22
N MET A 284 -21.91 28.33 -3.27
CA MET A 284 -22.08 27.81 -4.62
C MET A 284 -21.01 26.76 -4.87
N GLY A 285 -21.41 25.48 -4.80
CA GLY A 285 -20.58 24.34 -5.16
C GLY A 285 -20.64 24.03 -6.66
N ARG A 286 -19.72 23.18 -7.13
CA ARG A 286 -19.73 22.57 -8.46
C ARG A 286 -20.61 21.33 -8.47
#